data_11108733c1b5fdb734d0d3a067fcd1ef
#
_entry.id   11108733c1b5fdb734d0d3a067fcd1ef
#
_cell.length_a   1.000
_cell.length_b   1.000
_cell.length_c   1.000
_cell.angle_alpha   90.00
_cell.angle_beta   90.00
_cell.angle_gamma   90.00
#
_symmetry.space_group_name_H-M   'P 1'
#
loop_
_entity.id
_entity.type
_entity.pdbx_description
1 polymer ?
#
loop_
_entity_poly.entity_id
_entity_poly.type
_entity_poly.pdbx_seq_one_letter_code
_entity_poly.pdbx_strand_id
1 'polypeptide(L)'
;MFGLPPTRHLAWFAAALLALAPLQAGAASYRYDVVHSQILFSIDHDGYSHPFGLLHIARGWLRFDPHDWSGAATELDIDLAGVDMGDAGWNAAVCKRALLDCANHPYAHFASTRVERQDDHHGVLHGELTLRGITQEVSLPFTLNRAAMTIYGLHTVAGFSATAMLDRRRFGSTAFSGSIGQHVTVWLELEAIRDETSHSTSREQP
;
A
#
# COMPACT_ATOMS: atom_id res chain seq x y z
N MET A 1 -71.84 -39.48 41.36
CA MET A 1 -71.65 -38.07 41.07
C MET A 1 -70.08 -37.90 41.09
N PHE A 2 -69.51 -38.08 39.92
CA PHE A 2 -68.01 -38.10 39.79
C PHE A 2 -67.57 -36.82 39.07
N GLY A 3 -66.85 -36.00 39.78
CA GLY A 3 -66.20 -34.78 39.25
C GLY A 3 -64.87 -35.09 38.63
N LEU A 4 -64.68 -34.69 37.36
CA LEU A 4 -63.39 -34.76 36.65
C LEU A 4 -62.49 -33.55 37.04
N PRO A 5 -61.16 -33.73 37.18
CA PRO A 5 -60.29 -32.64 37.46
C PRO A 5 -59.88 -31.85 36.19
N PRO A 6 -59.52 -30.55 36.26
CA PRO A 6 -59.19 -29.74 35.09
C PRO A 6 -57.76 -30.01 34.61
N THR A 7 -57.66 -30.23 33.30
CA THR A 7 -56.41 -30.37 32.57
C THR A 7 -55.68 -29.01 32.49
N ARG A 8 -54.47 -28.95 33.07
CA ARG A 8 -53.52 -27.80 32.98
C ARG A 8 -52.76 -27.92 31.66
N HIS A 9 -53.06 -27.06 30.71
CA HIS A 9 -52.25 -26.89 29.51
C HIS A 9 -50.97 -26.15 29.85
N LEU A 10 -49.82 -26.87 29.81
CA LEU A 10 -48.49 -26.30 29.94
C LEU A 10 -48.11 -25.74 28.55
N ALA A 11 -48.17 -24.41 28.39
CA ALA A 11 -47.67 -23.72 27.20
C ALA A 11 -46.13 -23.69 27.23
N TRP A 12 -45.51 -24.40 26.31
CA TRP A 12 -44.06 -24.33 26.09
C TRP A 12 -43.75 -23.11 25.24
N PHE A 13 -43.22 -22.06 25.87
CA PHE A 13 -42.60 -20.95 25.14
C PHE A 13 -41.20 -21.40 24.70
N ALA A 14 -41.05 -21.79 23.43
CA ALA A 14 -39.77 -21.98 22.80
C ALA A 14 -39.19 -20.58 22.46
N ALA A 15 -38.26 -20.09 23.31
CA ALA A 15 -37.50 -18.90 23.01
C ALA A 15 -36.44 -19.26 21.97
N ALA A 16 -36.68 -18.86 20.72
CA ALA A 16 -35.68 -18.94 19.65
C ALA A 16 -34.61 -17.87 19.91
N LEU A 17 -33.46 -18.26 20.47
CA LEU A 17 -32.28 -17.43 20.48
C LEU A 17 -31.79 -17.31 19.02
N LEU A 18 -32.07 -16.20 18.36
CA LEU A 18 -31.37 -15.81 17.14
C LEU A 18 -29.90 -15.48 17.55
N ALA A 19 -28.99 -16.39 17.30
CA ALA A 19 -27.58 -16.12 17.37
C ALA A 19 -27.25 -15.14 16.22
N LEU A 20 -27.13 -13.85 16.52
CA LEU A 20 -26.49 -12.90 15.62
C LEU A 20 -25.01 -13.32 15.52
N ALA A 21 -24.67 -14.06 14.46
CA ALA A 21 -23.28 -14.25 14.08
C ALA A 21 -22.72 -12.84 13.79
N PRO A 22 -21.57 -12.45 14.38
CA PRO A 22 -20.96 -11.19 14.00
C PRO A 22 -20.66 -11.27 12.49
N LEU A 23 -21.18 -10.33 11.69
CA LEU A 23 -20.66 -10.11 10.35
C LEU A 23 -19.19 -9.74 10.54
N GLN A 24 -18.30 -10.69 10.22
CA GLN A 24 -16.89 -10.35 10.05
C GLN A 24 -16.85 -9.42 8.84
N ALA A 25 -16.66 -8.15 9.10
CA ALA A 25 -16.32 -7.19 8.07
C ALA A 25 -14.99 -7.64 7.50
N GLY A 26 -15.01 -8.25 6.31
CA GLY A 26 -13.78 -8.62 5.60
C GLY A 26 -12.95 -7.38 5.29
N ALA A 27 -11.67 -7.58 4.95
CA ALA A 27 -10.78 -6.49 4.57
C ALA A 27 -11.41 -5.64 3.45
N ALA A 28 -11.52 -4.34 3.69
CA ALA A 28 -12.09 -3.40 2.74
C ALA A 28 -11.11 -3.09 1.61
N SER A 29 -11.63 -2.72 0.45
CA SER A 29 -10.83 -2.23 -0.67
C SER A 29 -10.68 -0.72 -0.61
N TYR A 30 -9.50 -0.26 -1.01
CA TYR A 30 -9.11 1.15 -1.04
C TYR A 30 -8.42 1.44 -2.37
N ARG A 31 -8.57 2.66 -2.88
CA ARG A 31 -7.71 3.25 -3.91
C ARG A 31 -6.74 4.23 -3.28
N TYR A 32 -5.53 4.35 -3.81
CA TYR A 32 -4.60 5.37 -3.33
C TYR A 32 -5.09 6.77 -3.66
N ASP A 33 -4.94 7.68 -2.71
CA ASP A 33 -5.11 9.11 -2.95
C ASP A 33 -3.79 9.67 -3.50
N VAL A 34 -3.73 9.81 -4.81
CA VAL A 34 -2.51 10.25 -5.52
C VAL A 34 -2.16 11.71 -5.24
N VAL A 35 -3.09 12.50 -4.70
CA VAL A 35 -2.86 13.91 -4.35
C VAL A 35 -2.17 14.03 -2.99
N HIS A 36 -2.58 13.20 -2.02
CA HIS A 36 -2.05 13.23 -0.65
C HIS A 36 -0.95 12.18 -0.42
N SER A 37 -0.63 11.35 -1.42
CA SER A 37 0.45 10.38 -1.33
C SER A 37 1.73 10.91 -1.97
N GLN A 38 2.86 10.69 -1.29
CA GLN A 38 4.18 11.12 -1.74
C GLN A 38 5.19 10.00 -1.60
N ILE A 39 6.05 9.84 -2.60
CA ILE A 39 7.20 8.93 -2.57
C ILE A 39 8.45 9.78 -2.82
N LEU A 40 9.17 10.08 -1.75
CA LEU A 40 10.44 10.78 -1.85
C LEU A 40 11.58 9.77 -1.89
N PHE A 41 12.64 10.11 -2.61
CA PHE A 41 13.90 9.35 -2.53
C PHE A 41 15.07 10.30 -2.45
N SER A 42 16.18 9.79 -1.94
CA SER A 42 17.45 10.51 -1.87
C SER A 42 18.61 9.57 -2.10
N ILE A 43 19.66 10.08 -2.73
CA ILE A 43 20.87 9.33 -3.05
C ILE A 43 22.08 10.25 -2.91
N ASP A 44 23.22 9.69 -2.51
CA ASP A 44 24.48 10.41 -2.50
C ASP A 44 24.86 10.86 -3.93
N HIS A 45 25.22 12.13 -4.05
CA HIS A 45 25.69 12.76 -5.28
C HIS A 45 27.13 13.26 -5.07
N ASP A 46 28.08 12.40 -5.42
CA ASP A 46 29.53 12.67 -5.44
C ASP A 46 30.10 13.13 -4.08
N GLY A 47 29.45 12.70 -2.98
CA GLY A 47 29.80 13.12 -1.63
C GLY A 47 29.49 14.57 -1.29
N TYR A 48 28.99 15.38 -2.25
CA TYR A 48 28.67 16.77 -2.00
C TYR A 48 27.29 16.98 -1.37
N SER A 49 26.32 16.13 -1.71
CA SER A 49 24.94 16.29 -1.25
C SER A 49 24.16 15.01 -1.40
N HIS A 50 22.97 15.00 -0.78
CA HIS A 50 21.95 13.96 -0.93
C HIS A 50 20.66 14.58 -1.46
N PRO A 51 20.60 14.89 -2.77
CA PRO A 51 19.41 15.50 -3.36
C PRO A 51 18.19 14.60 -3.21
N PHE A 52 17.03 15.26 -3.11
CA PHE A 52 15.75 14.60 -3.10
C PHE A 52 15.11 14.58 -4.48
N GLY A 53 14.44 13.49 -4.78
CA GLY A 53 13.51 13.41 -5.90
C GLY A 53 12.14 12.98 -5.41
N LEU A 54 11.11 13.37 -6.14
CA LEU A 54 9.71 13.03 -5.89
C LEU A 54 9.21 12.12 -7.00
N LEU A 55 8.50 11.06 -6.62
CA LEU A 55 7.78 10.16 -7.50
C LEU A 55 6.30 10.13 -7.08
N HIS A 56 5.43 9.80 -8.03
CA HIS A 56 3.99 9.73 -7.81
C HIS A 56 3.46 8.31 -8.06
N ILE A 57 2.40 7.95 -7.35
CA ILE A 57 1.63 6.74 -7.66
C ILE A 57 0.84 7.02 -8.94
N ALA A 58 1.04 6.18 -9.96
CA ALA A 58 0.26 6.25 -11.18
C ALA A 58 -1.12 5.59 -11.00
N ARG A 59 -1.12 4.41 -10.35
CA ARG A 59 -2.32 3.64 -10.04
C ARG A 59 -2.00 2.59 -8.97
N GLY A 60 -3.05 2.04 -8.36
CA GLY A 60 -2.88 0.96 -7.39
C GLY A 60 -4.11 0.78 -6.52
N TRP A 61 -4.10 -0.30 -5.78
CA TRP A 61 -5.14 -0.66 -4.84
C TRP A 61 -4.53 -1.18 -3.54
N LEU A 62 -5.31 -1.09 -2.47
CA LEU A 62 -5.02 -1.66 -1.18
C LEU A 62 -6.25 -2.39 -0.67
N ARG A 63 -6.07 -3.61 -0.14
CA ARG A 63 -7.06 -4.33 0.66
C ARG A 63 -6.56 -4.36 2.09
N PHE A 64 -7.36 -3.86 3.03
CA PHE A 64 -6.92 -3.68 4.40
C PHE A 64 -8.08 -3.71 5.39
N ASP A 65 -7.85 -4.37 6.53
CA ASP A 65 -8.68 -4.25 7.73
C ASP A 65 -7.77 -3.79 8.88
N PRO A 66 -8.02 -2.64 9.53
CA PRO A 66 -7.18 -2.15 10.61
C PRO A 66 -7.16 -3.07 11.85
N HIS A 67 -8.12 -3.98 11.98
CA HIS A 67 -8.21 -4.92 13.09
C HIS A 67 -7.59 -6.29 12.77
N ASP A 68 -7.58 -6.68 11.50
CA ASP A 68 -7.01 -7.95 11.02
C ASP A 68 -6.18 -7.76 9.75
N TRP A 69 -4.86 -7.75 9.89
CA TRP A 69 -3.93 -7.55 8.77
C TRP A 69 -3.62 -8.83 7.98
N SER A 70 -4.14 -9.99 8.39
CA SER A 70 -3.86 -11.28 7.76
C SER A 70 -4.26 -11.34 6.29
N GLY A 71 -5.32 -10.60 5.92
CA GLY A 71 -5.80 -10.47 4.55
C GLY A 71 -5.31 -9.23 3.81
N ALA A 72 -4.39 -8.46 4.40
CA ALA A 72 -3.89 -7.24 3.78
C ALA A 72 -3.06 -7.54 2.53
N ALA A 73 -3.31 -6.79 1.47
CA ALA A 73 -2.60 -6.91 0.22
C ALA A 73 -2.64 -5.59 -0.55
N THR A 74 -1.60 -5.31 -1.32
CA THR A 74 -1.54 -4.12 -2.15
C THR A 74 -0.75 -4.35 -3.42
N GLU A 75 -1.10 -3.60 -4.45
CA GLU A 75 -0.37 -3.53 -5.70
C GLU A 75 -0.41 -2.09 -6.19
N LEU A 76 0.72 -1.57 -6.68
CA LEU A 76 0.79 -0.21 -7.19
C LEU A 76 1.87 -0.05 -8.26
N ASP A 77 1.61 0.85 -9.20
CA ASP A 77 2.56 1.34 -10.18
C ASP A 77 2.99 2.77 -9.79
N ILE A 78 4.32 2.98 -9.81
CA ILE A 78 4.96 4.26 -9.50
C ILE A 78 5.43 4.86 -10.82
N ASP A 79 5.04 6.10 -11.11
CA ASP A 79 5.44 6.81 -12.33
C ASP A 79 6.91 7.24 -12.24
N LEU A 80 7.76 6.57 -13.01
CA LEU A 80 9.18 6.93 -13.12
C LEU A 80 9.41 8.02 -14.15
N ALA A 81 8.56 8.11 -15.18
CA ALA A 81 8.67 9.13 -16.23
C ALA A 81 8.34 10.53 -15.70
N GLY A 82 7.48 10.60 -14.68
CA GLY A 82 7.13 11.84 -13.98
C GLY A 82 8.06 12.20 -12.82
N VAL A 83 9.27 11.64 -12.73
CA VAL A 83 10.23 11.97 -11.66
C VAL A 83 10.51 13.46 -11.61
N ASP A 84 10.45 14.04 -10.42
CA ASP A 84 10.78 15.45 -10.17
C ASP A 84 11.99 15.60 -9.24
N MET A 85 13.08 16.13 -9.79
CA MET A 85 14.33 16.48 -9.09
C MET A 85 14.44 17.99 -8.84
N GLY A 86 13.37 18.77 -9.13
CA GLY A 86 13.36 20.21 -9.02
C GLY A 86 13.97 20.96 -10.21
N ASP A 87 14.51 20.28 -11.21
CA ASP A 87 15.09 20.86 -12.43
C ASP A 87 14.88 19.94 -13.64
N ALA A 88 14.42 20.51 -14.77
CA ALA A 88 14.08 19.75 -15.96
C ALA A 88 15.28 18.99 -16.59
N GLY A 89 16.49 19.57 -16.54
CA GLY A 89 17.69 18.91 -17.02
C GLY A 89 18.07 17.72 -16.14
N TRP A 90 17.85 17.86 -14.85
CA TRP A 90 18.10 16.79 -13.89
C TRP A 90 17.05 15.67 -14.01
N ASN A 91 15.77 16.01 -14.17
CA ASN A 91 14.71 15.04 -14.45
C ASN A 91 15.06 14.19 -15.70
N ALA A 92 15.48 14.86 -16.78
CA ALA A 92 15.90 14.18 -18.00
C ALA A 92 17.16 13.31 -17.78
N ALA A 93 18.12 13.73 -16.93
CA ALA A 93 19.31 12.98 -16.64
C ALA A 93 19.01 11.70 -15.86
N VAL A 94 18.14 11.78 -14.84
CA VAL A 94 17.73 10.63 -14.02
C VAL A 94 16.94 9.62 -14.84
N CYS A 95 16.15 10.06 -15.81
CA CYS A 95 15.37 9.20 -16.72
C CYS A 95 16.19 8.51 -17.81
N LYS A 96 17.49 8.80 -17.95
CA LYS A 96 18.32 8.11 -18.95
C LYS A 96 18.46 6.62 -18.64
N ARG A 97 18.72 5.84 -19.72
CA ARG A 97 18.95 4.38 -19.66
C ARG A 97 19.96 3.96 -18.60
N ALA A 98 20.97 4.78 -18.35
CA ALA A 98 22.00 4.52 -17.36
C ALA A 98 21.48 4.51 -15.90
N LEU A 99 20.37 5.19 -15.62
CA LEU A 99 19.79 5.35 -14.28
C LEU A 99 18.40 4.68 -14.19
N LEU A 100 17.29 5.40 -14.38
CA LEU A 100 15.93 4.84 -14.26
C LEU A 100 15.44 4.15 -15.54
N ASP A 101 15.94 4.55 -16.72
CA ASP A 101 15.53 4.01 -18.04
C ASP A 101 14.03 4.21 -18.32
N CYS A 102 13.50 5.40 -18.00
CA CYS A 102 12.07 5.69 -18.05
C CYS A 102 11.45 5.45 -19.44
N ALA A 103 12.23 5.56 -20.53
CA ALA A 103 11.72 5.32 -21.89
C ALA A 103 11.32 3.87 -22.14
N ASN A 104 12.05 2.91 -21.54
CA ASN A 104 11.76 1.48 -21.66
C ASN A 104 10.92 0.96 -20.48
N HIS A 105 11.02 1.62 -19.33
CA HIS A 105 10.37 1.24 -18.09
C HIS A 105 9.74 2.48 -17.43
N PRO A 106 8.59 2.98 -17.95
CA PRO A 106 7.98 4.20 -17.45
C PRO A 106 7.42 4.06 -16.03
N TYR A 107 7.23 2.83 -15.57
CA TYR A 107 6.71 2.54 -14.23
C TYR A 107 7.63 1.57 -13.48
N ALA A 108 7.72 1.76 -12.15
CA ALA A 108 8.09 0.70 -11.24
C ALA A 108 6.81 0.05 -10.72
N HIS A 109 6.83 -1.26 -10.54
CA HIS A 109 5.70 -2.03 -10.08
C HIS A 109 6.01 -2.71 -8.75
N PHE A 110 5.11 -2.59 -7.79
CA PHE A 110 5.20 -3.30 -6.51
C PHE A 110 3.95 -4.14 -6.28
N ALA A 111 4.15 -5.39 -5.90
CA ALA A 111 3.08 -6.29 -5.47
C ALA A 111 3.43 -6.93 -4.12
N SER A 112 2.55 -6.80 -3.13
CA SER A 112 2.75 -7.42 -1.83
C SER A 112 2.59 -8.93 -1.90
N THR A 113 3.40 -9.66 -1.11
CA THR A 113 3.30 -11.11 -0.94
C THR A 113 2.74 -11.49 0.43
N ARG A 114 3.07 -10.71 1.47
CA ARG A 114 2.55 -10.90 2.82
C ARG A 114 2.74 -9.64 3.67
N VAL A 115 1.93 -9.53 4.71
CA VAL A 115 2.09 -8.53 5.77
C VAL A 115 2.39 -9.25 7.09
N GLU A 116 3.37 -8.75 7.82
CA GLU A 116 3.73 -9.21 9.16
C GLU A 116 3.41 -8.11 10.16
N ARG A 117 2.34 -8.30 10.94
CA ARG A 117 1.95 -7.36 11.98
C ARG A 117 2.87 -7.52 13.18
N GLN A 118 3.45 -6.43 13.67
CA GLN A 118 4.28 -6.39 14.86
C GLN A 118 3.51 -5.93 16.09
N ASP A 119 2.67 -4.90 15.92
CA ASP A 119 1.75 -4.38 16.94
C ASP A 119 0.53 -3.72 16.29
N ASP A 120 -0.18 -2.84 17.00
CA ASP A 120 -1.39 -2.18 16.48
C ASP A 120 -1.11 -1.13 15.40
N HIS A 121 0.12 -0.64 15.32
CA HIS A 121 0.52 0.42 14.39
C HIS A 121 1.69 0.03 13.49
N HIS A 122 2.51 -0.95 13.86
CA HIS A 122 3.73 -1.28 13.13
C HIS A 122 3.65 -2.66 12.48
N GLY A 123 4.24 -2.76 11.30
CA GLY A 123 4.36 -4.01 10.57
C GLY A 123 5.46 -3.99 9.55
N VAL A 124 5.66 -5.12 8.89
CA VAL A 124 6.55 -5.25 7.74
C VAL A 124 5.73 -5.74 6.55
N LEU A 125 5.73 -4.97 5.49
CA LEU A 125 5.15 -5.35 4.20
C LEU A 125 6.25 -6.00 3.36
N HIS A 126 6.06 -7.26 3.00
CA HIS A 126 6.93 -8.00 2.09
C HIS A 126 6.29 -8.02 0.71
N GLY A 127 7.12 -7.90 -0.31
CA GLY A 127 6.62 -7.92 -1.67
C GLY A 127 7.73 -7.96 -2.71
N GLU A 128 7.32 -7.94 -3.96
CA GLU A 128 8.18 -7.90 -5.13
C GLU A 128 8.15 -6.50 -5.74
N LEU A 129 9.33 -5.89 -5.87
CA LEU A 129 9.51 -4.61 -6.56
C LEU A 129 10.16 -4.90 -7.92
N THR A 130 9.47 -4.54 -8.99
CA THR A 130 10.03 -4.52 -10.35
C THR A 130 10.44 -3.11 -10.71
N LEU A 131 11.72 -2.90 -10.92
CA LEU A 131 12.31 -1.63 -11.34
C LEU A 131 13.25 -1.91 -12.52
N ARG A 132 13.16 -1.15 -13.60
CA ARG A 132 13.95 -1.36 -14.82
C ARG A 132 13.82 -2.77 -15.40
N GLY A 133 12.66 -3.40 -15.26
CA GLY A 133 12.42 -4.77 -15.71
C GLY A 133 13.06 -5.86 -14.86
N ILE A 134 13.68 -5.53 -13.73
CA ILE A 134 14.29 -6.49 -12.79
C ILE A 134 13.44 -6.53 -11.53
N THR A 135 12.99 -7.70 -11.15
CA THR A 135 12.19 -7.94 -9.94
C THR A 135 13.07 -8.39 -8.80
N GLN A 136 12.87 -7.79 -7.62
CA GLN A 136 13.55 -8.14 -6.37
C GLN A 136 12.55 -8.19 -5.22
N GLU A 137 12.77 -9.13 -4.31
CA GLU A 137 12.08 -9.11 -3.03
C GLU A 137 12.55 -7.93 -2.20
N VAL A 138 11.58 -7.22 -1.59
CA VAL A 138 11.80 -6.11 -0.68
C VAL A 138 10.96 -6.28 0.57
N SER A 139 11.45 -5.72 1.68
CA SER A 139 10.75 -5.67 2.96
C SER A 139 10.68 -4.22 3.40
N LEU A 140 9.47 -3.74 3.65
CA LEU A 140 9.15 -2.36 3.99
C LEU A 140 8.58 -2.30 5.40
N PRO A 141 9.37 -1.99 6.42
CA PRO A 141 8.82 -1.60 7.71
C PRO A 141 7.90 -0.40 7.54
N PHE A 142 6.70 -0.45 8.10
CA PHE A 142 5.74 0.62 7.97
C PHE A 142 5.00 0.89 9.29
N THR A 143 4.43 2.09 9.37
CA THR A 143 3.53 2.50 10.43
C THR A 143 2.14 2.76 9.84
N LEU A 144 1.11 2.17 10.44
CA LEU A 144 -0.27 2.59 10.25
C LEU A 144 -0.50 3.84 11.09
N ASN A 145 -0.54 5.01 10.45
CA ASN A 145 -0.75 6.28 11.13
C ASN A 145 -2.17 6.40 11.67
N ARG A 146 -3.14 6.08 10.81
CA ARG A 146 -4.58 6.13 11.14
C ARG A 146 -5.40 5.39 10.09
N ALA A 147 -6.51 4.76 10.54
CA ALA A 147 -7.57 4.30 9.66
C ALA A 147 -8.91 4.75 10.28
N ALA A 148 -9.57 5.75 9.67
CA ALA A 148 -10.79 6.32 10.21
C ALA A 148 -11.59 7.08 9.14
N MET A 149 -12.87 7.31 9.44
CA MET A 149 -13.68 8.23 8.64
C MET A 149 -13.17 9.66 8.79
N THR A 150 -13.02 10.36 7.67
CA THR A 150 -12.71 11.78 7.64
C THR A 150 -13.97 12.63 7.53
N ILE A 151 -13.95 13.84 8.13
CA ILE A 151 -15.01 14.83 7.95
C ILE A 151 -14.98 15.47 6.56
N TYR A 152 -13.84 15.39 5.88
CA TYR A 152 -13.65 15.88 4.52
C TYR A 152 -14.10 14.78 3.54
N GLY A 153 -15.29 14.94 2.95
CA GLY A 153 -15.85 13.99 1.98
C GLY A 153 -16.54 12.76 2.57
N LEU A 154 -16.61 12.62 3.91
CA LEU A 154 -17.34 11.54 4.61
C LEU A 154 -16.96 10.12 4.15
N HIS A 155 -15.69 9.88 3.88
CA HIS A 155 -15.17 8.57 3.52
C HIS A 155 -14.10 8.09 4.52
N THR A 156 -13.81 6.80 4.53
CA THR A 156 -12.74 6.24 5.36
C THR A 156 -11.41 6.37 4.63
N VAL A 157 -10.39 6.86 5.33
CA VAL A 157 -9.01 6.95 4.86
C VAL A 157 -8.12 6.09 5.75
N ALA A 158 -7.19 5.37 5.15
CA ALA A 158 -6.08 4.70 5.82
C ALA A 158 -4.78 5.38 5.39
N GLY A 159 -3.98 5.83 6.39
CA GLY A 159 -2.72 6.53 6.18
C GLY A 159 -1.54 5.71 6.69
N PHE A 160 -0.45 5.68 5.93
CA PHE A 160 0.74 4.89 6.21
C PHE A 160 2.01 5.69 5.96
N SER A 161 3.02 5.47 6.80
CA SER A 161 4.38 5.94 6.59
C SER A 161 5.34 4.76 6.53
N ALA A 162 6.30 4.80 5.60
CA ALA A 162 7.35 3.79 5.51
C ALA A 162 8.68 4.40 5.07
N THR A 163 9.78 3.74 5.43
CA THR A 163 11.11 4.08 4.96
C THR A 163 11.84 2.81 4.53
N ALA A 164 12.48 2.86 3.37
CA ALA A 164 13.25 1.76 2.84
C ALA A 164 14.61 2.23 2.34
N MET A 165 15.58 1.32 2.32
CA MET A 165 16.87 1.51 1.66
C MET A 165 17.00 0.48 0.55
N LEU A 166 17.15 0.93 -0.69
CA LEU A 166 17.26 0.08 -1.88
C LEU A 166 18.70 0.15 -2.43
N ASP A 167 19.28 -0.99 -2.79
CA ASP A 167 20.50 -1.03 -3.58
C ASP A 167 20.13 -0.94 -5.07
N ARG A 168 20.37 0.22 -5.70
CA ARG A 168 20.04 0.45 -7.12
C ARG A 168 20.69 -0.53 -8.08
N ARG A 169 21.83 -1.10 -7.69
CA ARG A 169 22.58 -2.05 -8.54
C ARG A 169 21.85 -3.38 -8.68
N ARG A 170 21.07 -3.77 -7.66
CA ARG A 170 20.20 -4.97 -7.74
C ARG A 170 19.14 -4.85 -8.84
N PHE A 171 18.84 -3.63 -9.27
CA PHE A 171 17.93 -3.32 -10.37
C PHE A 171 18.67 -2.90 -11.66
N GLY A 172 19.95 -3.26 -11.78
CA GLY A 172 20.75 -3.02 -12.99
C GLY A 172 21.16 -1.55 -13.20
N SER A 173 20.94 -0.65 -12.24
CA SER A 173 21.41 0.74 -12.29
C SER A 173 22.82 0.80 -11.71
N THR A 174 23.83 0.48 -12.52
CA THR A 174 25.24 0.37 -12.09
C THR A 174 26.14 1.52 -12.55
N ALA A 175 25.63 2.40 -13.43
CA ALA A 175 26.40 3.51 -13.97
C ALA A 175 26.78 4.53 -12.88
N PHE A 176 27.86 5.26 -13.14
CA PHE A 176 28.35 6.36 -12.28
C PHE A 176 28.64 5.94 -10.84
N SER A 177 29.15 4.72 -10.63
CA SER A 177 29.39 4.16 -9.29
C SER A 177 30.43 4.95 -8.45
N GLY A 178 31.23 5.84 -9.06
CA GLY A 178 32.14 6.74 -8.35
C GLY A 178 31.50 8.06 -7.92
N SER A 179 30.36 8.44 -8.50
CA SER A 179 29.71 9.75 -8.29
C SER A 179 28.29 9.65 -7.78
N ILE A 180 27.64 8.51 -7.96
CA ILE A 180 26.28 8.28 -7.48
C ILE A 180 26.28 7.10 -6.52
N GLY A 181 25.79 7.34 -5.31
CA GLY A 181 25.72 6.36 -4.25
C GLY A 181 25.04 5.06 -4.66
N GLN A 182 25.37 3.99 -4.00
CA GLN A 182 24.79 2.68 -4.22
C GLN A 182 23.37 2.57 -3.65
N HIS A 183 23.18 3.15 -2.47
CA HIS A 183 21.95 3.04 -1.71
C HIS A 183 21.05 4.25 -1.93
N VAL A 184 19.80 3.98 -2.21
CA VAL A 184 18.74 4.98 -2.33
C VAL A 184 17.85 4.84 -1.11
N THR A 185 17.72 5.90 -0.33
CA THR A 185 16.72 5.95 0.74
C THR A 185 15.41 6.43 0.15
N VAL A 186 14.33 5.73 0.48
CA VAL A 186 12.98 6.03 0.00
C VAL A 186 12.08 6.24 1.21
N TRP A 187 11.32 7.34 1.22
CA TRP A 187 10.28 7.64 2.20
C TRP A 187 8.93 7.62 1.49
N LEU A 188 7.97 6.96 2.11
CA LEU A 188 6.61 6.84 1.60
C LEU A 188 5.65 7.41 2.63
N GLU A 189 4.85 8.38 2.20
CA GLU A 189 3.70 8.89 2.93
C GLU A 189 2.48 8.63 2.05
N LEU A 190 1.64 7.69 2.47
CA LEU A 190 0.58 7.16 1.63
C LEU A 190 -0.78 7.32 2.31
N GLU A 191 -1.75 7.82 1.57
CA GLU A 191 -3.15 7.81 1.94
C GLU A 191 -3.96 6.96 0.96
N ALA A 192 -4.91 6.18 1.48
CA ALA A 192 -5.79 5.37 0.68
C ALA A 192 -7.24 5.58 1.11
N ILE A 193 -8.10 5.88 0.17
CA ILE A 193 -9.53 6.15 0.34
C ILE A 193 -10.30 4.84 0.13
N ARG A 194 -11.19 4.50 1.06
CA ARG A 194 -12.04 3.32 0.92
C ARG A 194 -12.88 3.42 -0.35
N ASP A 195 -12.74 2.40 -1.20
CA ASP A 195 -13.41 2.29 -2.48
C ASP A 195 -13.57 0.81 -2.83
N GLU A 196 -14.76 0.28 -2.65
CA GLU A 196 -15.04 -1.14 -2.84
C GLU A 196 -14.92 -1.57 -4.33
N THR A 197 -14.79 -0.62 -5.26
CA THR A 197 -14.64 -0.90 -6.69
C THR A 197 -13.17 -0.97 -7.13
N SER A 198 -12.23 -0.49 -6.32
CA SER A 198 -10.82 -0.32 -6.71
C SER A 198 -10.12 -1.61 -7.14
N HIS A 199 -10.47 -2.75 -6.54
CA HIS A 199 -9.86 -4.05 -6.83
C HIS A 199 -10.34 -4.65 -8.17
N SER A 200 -11.53 -4.28 -8.66
CA SER A 200 -12.07 -4.78 -9.93
C SER A 200 -11.48 -4.05 -11.13
N THR A 201 -11.15 -2.78 -10.97
CA THR A 201 -10.66 -1.92 -12.07
C THR A 201 -9.23 -2.24 -12.49
N SER A 202 -8.39 -2.74 -11.58
CA SER A 202 -6.99 -3.08 -11.88
C SER A 202 -6.82 -4.33 -12.76
N ARG A 203 -7.86 -5.17 -12.89
CA ARG A 203 -7.84 -6.38 -13.72
C ARG A 203 -8.31 -6.21 -15.16
N GLU A 204 -8.91 -5.05 -15.51
CA GLU A 204 -9.56 -4.84 -16.81
C GLU A 204 -8.82 -3.88 -17.75
N GLN A 205 -7.62 -3.40 -17.41
CA GLN A 205 -6.85 -2.58 -18.35
C GLN A 205 -5.73 -3.40 -18.98
N PRO A 206 -5.80 -3.64 -20.31
CA PRO A 206 -4.78 -4.36 -21.07
C PRO A 206 -3.49 -3.57 -21.23
#